data_4ced29b271795b8e53e20a9d7b8ab249
#
_entry.id   4ced29b271795b8e53e20a9d7b8ab249
#
_cell.length_a   1.000
_cell.length_b   1.000
_cell.length_c   1.000
_cell.angle_alpha   90.00
_cell.angle_beta   90.00
_cell.angle_gamma   90.00
#
_symmetry.space_group_name_H-M   'P 1'
#
loop_
_entity.id
_entity.type
_entity.pdbx_description
1 polymer ?
#
loop_
_entity_poly.entity_id
_entity_poly.type
_entity_poly.pdbx_seq_one_letter_code
_entity_poly.pdbx_strand_id
1 'polypeptide(L)'
;MNLSVDILESLENMDLVCIDGIESIVGNKVWEIGLFNIINRSLNSENRLIFTSSKNIDVMNFELKDLDSRLRKIQSHELYALADDEILSALKHIANLRSIELGSKEAQYLLTYANRNISDLVQILESLDQLSMEMKRKITIPLIKEVI
;
A
#
# COMPACT_ATOMS: atom_id res chain seq x y z
N MET A 1 12.23 7.06 -13.71
CA MET A 1 12.86 8.11 -12.86
C MET A 1 13.95 7.42 -12.07
N ASN A 2 15.23 7.69 -12.30
CA ASN A 2 16.31 7.13 -11.49
C ASN A 2 16.46 8.02 -10.26
N LEU A 3 15.96 7.56 -9.11
CA LEU A 3 16.17 8.21 -7.83
C LEU A 3 17.63 7.99 -7.40
N SER A 4 18.30 9.05 -6.91
CA SER A 4 19.60 8.93 -6.26
C SER A 4 19.42 8.42 -4.82
N VAL A 5 20.37 7.65 -4.33
CA VAL A 5 20.40 7.19 -2.92
C VAL A 5 20.50 8.36 -1.93
N ASP A 6 20.96 9.52 -2.40
CA ASP A 6 21.05 10.75 -1.59
C ASP A 6 19.68 11.20 -1.04
N ILE A 7 18.57 10.73 -1.62
CA ILE A 7 17.22 10.97 -1.08
C ILE A 7 17.06 10.42 0.35
N LEU A 8 17.89 9.45 0.76
CA LEU A 8 17.90 8.88 2.10
C LEU A 8 18.70 9.74 3.11
N GLU A 9 19.36 10.79 2.66
CA GLU A 9 20.09 11.68 3.55
C GLU A 9 19.13 12.58 4.34
N SER A 10 19.46 12.78 5.60
CA SER A 10 18.70 13.65 6.53
C SER A 10 17.27 13.18 6.86
N LEU A 11 16.85 11.99 6.43
CA LEU A 11 15.54 11.43 6.80
C LEU A 11 15.44 11.12 8.30
N GLU A 12 16.57 10.92 8.98
CA GLU A 12 16.63 10.73 10.43
C GLU A 12 16.12 11.96 11.24
N ASN A 13 15.99 13.12 10.60
CA ASN A 13 15.45 14.33 11.22
C ASN A 13 13.91 14.42 11.14
N MET A 14 13.27 13.46 10.49
CA MET A 14 11.81 13.38 10.39
C MET A 14 11.26 12.50 11.52
N ASP A 15 10.09 12.84 12.06
CA ASP A 15 9.44 12.04 13.13
C ASP A 15 9.06 10.64 12.65
N LEU A 16 8.67 10.50 11.38
CA LEU A 16 8.27 9.26 10.75
C LEU A 16 8.75 9.20 9.30
N VAL A 17 9.38 8.08 8.94
CA VAL A 17 9.79 7.77 7.56
C VAL A 17 9.18 6.43 7.16
N CYS A 18 8.42 6.43 6.06
CA CYS A 18 7.88 5.21 5.45
C CYS A 18 8.61 4.94 4.14
N ILE A 19 9.18 3.73 4.00
CA ILE A 19 9.86 3.27 2.78
C ILE A 19 9.11 2.06 2.26
N ASP A 20 8.48 2.24 1.09
CA ASP A 20 7.64 1.23 0.45
C ASP A 20 8.45 0.36 -0.51
N GLY A 21 8.18 -0.94 -0.51
CA GLY A 21 8.72 -1.87 -1.49
C GLY A 21 10.23 -2.12 -1.36
N ILE A 22 10.74 -2.39 -0.13
CA ILE A 22 12.19 -2.61 0.08
C ILE A 22 12.77 -3.80 -0.69
N GLU A 23 11.95 -4.71 -1.19
CA GLU A 23 12.40 -5.79 -2.08
C GLU A 23 12.99 -5.28 -3.40
N SER A 24 12.67 -4.06 -3.81
CA SER A 24 13.15 -3.46 -5.06
C SER A 24 14.65 -3.12 -5.04
N ILE A 25 15.24 -2.98 -3.85
CA ILE A 25 16.66 -2.66 -3.71
C ILE A 25 17.55 -3.89 -3.56
N VAL A 26 16.99 -5.08 -3.43
CA VAL A 26 17.75 -6.33 -3.28
C VAL A 26 18.71 -6.53 -4.46
N GLY A 27 19.99 -6.77 -4.15
CA GLY A 27 21.06 -6.89 -5.15
C GLY A 27 21.61 -5.55 -5.66
N ASN A 28 21.11 -4.42 -5.15
CA ASN A 28 21.68 -3.11 -5.45
C ASN A 28 22.49 -2.61 -4.23
N LYS A 29 23.77 -2.88 -4.25
CA LYS A 29 24.69 -2.58 -3.13
C LYS A 29 24.62 -1.12 -2.66
N VAL A 30 24.46 -0.16 -3.57
CA VAL A 30 24.43 1.27 -3.22
C VAL A 30 23.18 1.58 -2.38
N TRP A 31 22.04 1.07 -2.80
CA TRP A 31 20.79 1.25 -2.08
C TRP A 31 20.73 0.45 -0.78
N GLU A 32 21.31 -0.77 -0.76
CA GLU A 32 21.41 -1.57 0.46
C GLU A 32 22.25 -0.86 1.53
N ILE A 33 23.39 -0.25 1.14
CA ILE A 33 24.20 0.56 2.04
C ILE A 33 23.43 1.80 2.51
N GLY A 34 22.72 2.48 1.62
CA GLY A 34 21.88 3.63 1.96
C GLY A 34 20.83 3.29 3.01
N LEU A 35 20.09 2.20 2.79
CA LEU A 35 19.08 1.70 3.74
C LEU A 35 19.69 1.29 5.08
N PHE A 36 20.82 0.61 5.07
CA PHE A 36 21.54 0.26 6.29
C PHE A 36 21.96 1.50 7.10
N ASN A 37 22.45 2.54 6.41
CA ASN A 37 22.88 3.78 7.05
C ASN A 37 21.71 4.52 7.71
N ILE A 38 20.55 4.61 7.03
CA ILE A 38 19.38 5.29 7.63
C ILE A 38 18.87 4.51 8.85
N ILE A 39 18.83 3.17 8.81
CA ILE A 39 18.45 2.35 9.96
C ILE A 39 19.39 2.65 11.15
N ASN A 40 20.72 2.69 10.92
CA ASN A 40 21.68 2.95 11.99
C ASN A 40 21.56 4.37 12.55
N ARG A 41 21.34 5.38 11.70
CA ARG A 41 21.12 6.76 12.16
C ARG A 41 19.84 6.87 12.98
N SER A 42 18.75 6.23 12.52
CA SER A 42 17.48 6.21 13.21
C SER A 42 17.50 5.51 14.57
N LEU A 43 18.38 4.56 14.78
CA LEU A 43 18.56 3.94 16.11
C LEU A 43 19.10 4.91 17.17
N ASN A 44 19.75 6.01 16.74
CA ASN A 44 20.32 7.04 17.61
C ASN A 44 19.43 8.31 17.68
N SER A 45 18.31 8.30 17.01
CA SER A 45 17.31 9.37 16.95
C SER A 45 15.96 8.86 17.50
N GLU A 46 15.03 9.76 17.76
CA GLU A 46 13.67 9.41 18.22
C GLU A 46 12.71 9.14 17.06
N ASN A 47 13.19 9.13 15.82
CA ASN A 47 12.36 8.92 14.65
C ASN A 47 11.90 7.48 14.51
N ARG A 48 10.82 7.28 13.76
CA ARG A 48 10.26 5.95 13.45
C ARG A 48 10.46 5.62 11.98
N LEU A 49 10.91 4.39 11.73
CA LEU A 49 10.99 3.84 10.39
C LEU A 49 9.94 2.76 10.20
N ILE A 50 9.19 2.84 9.11
CA ILE A 50 8.26 1.81 8.66
C ILE A 50 8.73 1.35 7.27
N PHE A 51 8.87 0.05 7.11
CA PHE A 51 9.18 -0.57 5.83
C PHE A 51 8.00 -1.43 5.39
N THR A 52 7.70 -1.42 4.10
CA THR A 52 6.78 -2.39 3.51
C THR A 52 7.50 -3.27 2.50
N SER A 53 6.96 -4.45 2.27
CA SER A 53 7.43 -5.37 1.24
C SER A 53 6.32 -6.32 0.83
N SER A 54 6.29 -6.68 -0.46
CA SER A 54 5.45 -7.75 -0.98
C SER A 54 6.03 -9.16 -0.74
N LYS A 55 7.28 -9.24 -0.25
CA LYS A 55 7.98 -10.49 0.03
C LYS A 55 8.32 -10.59 1.50
N ASN A 56 8.27 -11.82 2.03
CA ASN A 56 8.80 -12.08 3.36
C ASN A 56 10.31 -11.82 3.38
N ILE A 57 10.79 -11.20 4.46
CA ILE A 57 12.21 -10.90 4.67
C ILE A 57 13.09 -12.15 4.57
N ASP A 58 12.56 -13.31 4.96
CA ASP A 58 13.30 -14.58 4.97
C ASP A 58 13.67 -15.08 3.58
N VAL A 59 12.94 -14.66 2.55
CA VAL A 59 13.23 -15.03 1.15
C VAL A 59 14.02 -13.96 0.40
N MET A 60 14.26 -12.80 1.04
CA MET A 60 15.09 -11.74 0.45
C MET A 60 16.57 -12.07 0.66
N ASN A 61 17.35 -11.95 -0.40
CA ASN A 61 18.78 -12.22 -0.36
C ASN A 61 19.56 -10.92 -0.54
N PHE A 62 19.64 -10.10 0.51
CA PHE A 62 20.48 -8.91 0.51
C PHE A 62 21.96 -9.28 0.39
N GLU A 63 22.72 -8.54 -0.41
CA GLU A 63 24.16 -8.68 -0.52
C GLU A 63 24.84 -8.25 0.77
N LEU A 64 24.35 -7.16 1.39
CA LEU A 64 24.85 -6.62 2.64
C LEU A 64 24.27 -7.41 3.83
N LYS A 65 25.06 -8.35 4.37
CA LYS A 65 24.62 -9.22 5.48
C LYS A 65 24.25 -8.47 6.76
N ASP A 66 24.86 -7.32 6.98
CA ASP A 66 24.52 -6.47 8.13
C ASP A 66 23.12 -5.86 8.00
N LEU A 67 22.70 -5.47 6.79
CA LEU A 67 21.35 -5.02 6.52
C LEU A 67 20.35 -6.15 6.74
N ASP A 68 20.60 -7.33 6.17
CA ASP A 68 19.77 -8.53 6.35
C ASP A 68 19.55 -8.82 7.84
N SER A 69 20.64 -8.84 8.62
CA SER A 69 20.58 -9.05 10.08
C SER A 69 19.78 -7.99 10.82
N ARG A 70 19.84 -6.71 10.38
CA ARG A 70 19.08 -5.62 10.99
C ARG A 70 17.59 -5.75 10.69
N LEU A 71 17.23 -5.97 9.42
CA LEU A 71 15.83 -6.09 9.00
C LEU A 71 15.13 -7.27 9.69
N ARG A 72 15.81 -8.42 9.88
CA ARG A 72 15.26 -9.58 10.61
C ARG A 72 14.99 -9.32 12.09
N LYS A 73 15.58 -8.29 12.68
CA LYS A 73 15.37 -7.91 14.08
C LYS A 73 14.26 -6.90 14.27
N ILE A 74 13.78 -6.27 13.19
CA ILE A 74 12.68 -5.33 13.23
C ILE A 74 11.37 -6.11 13.45
N GLN A 75 10.47 -5.56 14.27
CA GLN A 75 9.15 -6.13 14.44
C GLN A 75 8.42 -6.15 13.09
N SER A 76 8.01 -7.30 12.63
CA SER A 76 7.29 -7.48 11.37
C SER A 76 5.86 -7.93 11.61
N HIS A 77 4.96 -7.47 10.75
CA HIS A 77 3.56 -7.87 10.70
C HIS A 77 3.21 -8.29 9.28
N GLU A 78 2.67 -9.47 9.14
CA GLU A 78 2.16 -9.93 7.85
C GLU A 78 0.72 -9.45 7.66
N LEU A 79 0.46 -8.87 6.49
CA LEU A 79 -0.88 -8.44 6.10
C LEU A 79 -1.45 -9.49 5.14
N TYR A 80 -2.56 -10.10 5.55
CA TYR A 80 -3.26 -11.07 4.73
C TYR A 80 -4.29 -10.38 3.84
N ALA A 81 -4.53 -10.97 2.66
CA ALA A 81 -5.66 -10.56 1.84
C ALA A 81 -6.97 -10.80 2.60
N LEU A 82 -7.95 -9.94 2.37
CA LEU A 82 -9.28 -10.11 2.94
C LEU A 82 -9.92 -11.41 2.45
N ALA A 83 -10.59 -12.11 3.34
CA ALA A 83 -11.42 -13.24 2.97
C ALA A 83 -12.65 -12.78 2.15
N ASP A 84 -13.19 -13.66 1.31
CA ASP A 84 -14.28 -13.32 0.37
C ASP A 84 -15.54 -12.76 1.05
N ASP A 85 -15.84 -13.20 2.26
CA ASP A 85 -16.96 -12.73 3.08
C ASP A 85 -16.72 -11.35 3.72
N GLU A 86 -15.45 -10.95 3.85
CA GLU A 86 -15.05 -9.66 4.41
C GLU A 86 -14.99 -8.54 3.36
N ILE A 87 -14.81 -8.87 2.07
CA ILE A 87 -14.62 -7.89 0.99
C ILE A 87 -15.82 -6.94 0.89
N LEU A 88 -17.04 -7.44 1.04
CA LEU A 88 -18.25 -6.60 0.98
C LEU A 88 -18.28 -5.54 2.08
N SER A 89 -17.93 -5.92 3.30
CA SER A 89 -17.89 -5.01 4.43
C SER A 89 -16.76 -4.00 4.29
N ALA A 90 -15.59 -4.45 3.83
CA ALA A 90 -14.46 -3.57 3.54
C ALA A 90 -14.77 -2.55 2.44
N LEU A 91 -15.39 -2.98 1.32
CA LEU A 91 -15.78 -2.11 0.22
C LEU A 91 -16.74 -1.01 0.69
N LYS A 92 -17.76 -1.38 1.48
CA LYS A 92 -18.69 -0.40 2.07
C LYS A 92 -18.00 0.55 3.04
N HIS A 93 -17.10 0.03 3.86
CA HIS A 93 -16.32 0.86 4.78
C HIS A 93 -15.46 1.88 4.05
N ILE A 94 -14.75 1.47 3.01
CA ILE A 94 -13.93 2.35 2.18
C ILE A 94 -14.80 3.41 1.49
N ALA A 95 -15.95 3.02 0.92
CA ALA A 95 -16.89 3.96 0.32
C ALA A 95 -17.35 5.02 1.33
N ASN A 96 -17.71 4.61 2.56
CA ASN A 96 -18.11 5.52 3.62
C ASN A 96 -16.99 6.48 4.03
N LEU A 97 -15.75 5.99 4.21
CA LEU A 97 -14.59 6.83 4.53
C LEU A 97 -14.32 7.90 3.48
N ARG A 98 -14.68 7.64 2.23
CA ARG A 98 -14.52 8.56 1.09
C ARG A 98 -15.78 9.37 0.80
N SER A 99 -16.82 9.26 1.64
CA SER A 99 -18.13 9.90 1.47
C SER A 99 -18.85 9.51 0.17
N ILE A 100 -18.57 8.32 -0.36
CA ILE A 100 -19.22 7.76 -1.55
C ILE A 100 -20.50 7.05 -1.14
N GLU A 101 -21.64 7.47 -1.66
CA GLU A 101 -22.94 6.83 -1.43
C GLU A 101 -23.05 5.53 -2.25
N LEU A 102 -22.58 4.41 -1.70
CA LEU A 102 -22.67 3.08 -2.32
C LEU A 102 -23.78 2.25 -1.66
N GLY A 103 -24.87 1.98 -2.41
CA GLY A 103 -25.96 1.13 -1.93
C GLY A 103 -25.55 -0.34 -1.78
N SER A 104 -26.28 -1.09 -0.95
CA SER A 104 -25.97 -2.52 -0.73
C SER A 104 -26.13 -3.38 -1.98
N LYS A 105 -27.08 -3.03 -2.86
CA LYS A 105 -27.29 -3.73 -4.15
C LYS A 105 -26.16 -3.44 -5.13
N GLU A 106 -25.69 -2.20 -5.16
CA GLU A 106 -24.60 -1.72 -5.99
C GLU A 106 -23.27 -2.37 -5.55
N ALA A 107 -22.99 -2.40 -4.26
CA ALA A 107 -21.83 -3.09 -3.70
C ALA A 107 -21.81 -4.58 -4.03
N GLN A 108 -22.96 -5.26 -3.87
CA GLN A 108 -23.09 -6.69 -4.21
C GLN A 108 -22.92 -6.92 -5.71
N TYR A 109 -23.41 -6.01 -6.56
CA TYR A 109 -23.24 -6.07 -8.00
C TYR A 109 -21.77 -5.97 -8.39
N LEU A 110 -21.01 -5.04 -7.81
CA LEU A 110 -19.57 -4.90 -8.03
C LEU A 110 -18.84 -6.20 -7.70
N LEU A 111 -19.12 -6.81 -6.53
CA LEU A 111 -18.48 -8.07 -6.14
C LEU A 111 -18.83 -9.26 -7.04
N THR A 112 -19.95 -9.18 -7.76
CA THR A 112 -20.38 -10.25 -8.66
C THR A 112 -19.72 -10.16 -10.02
N TYR A 113 -19.47 -8.94 -10.51
CA TYR A 113 -19.07 -8.71 -11.91
C TYR A 113 -17.69 -8.07 -12.08
N ALA A 114 -17.11 -7.49 -11.02
CA ALA A 114 -15.75 -6.97 -11.05
C ALA A 114 -14.74 -7.96 -10.42
N ASN A 115 -13.46 -7.70 -10.64
CA ASN A 115 -12.40 -8.41 -9.94
C ASN A 115 -12.51 -8.17 -8.42
N ARG A 116 -12.41 -9.22 -7.62
CA ARG A 116 -12.54 -9.15 -6.15
C ARG A 116 -11.29 -8.62 -5.44
N ASN A 117 -10.26 -8.23 -6.17
CA ASN A 117 -9.11 -7.55 -5.59
C ASN A 117 -9.55 -6.20 -5.03
N ILE A 118 -9.24 -5.94 -3.76
CA ILE A 118 -9.69 -4.69 -3.09
C ILE A 118 -9.11 -3.44 -3.75
N SER A 119 -7.89 -3.50 -4.30
CA SER A 119 -7.29 -2.37 -5.02
C SER A 119 -8.04 -2.04 -6.30
N ASP A 120 -8.45 -3.06 -7.07
CA ASP A 120 -9.23 -2.88 -8.29
C ASP A 120 -10.62 -2.32 -7.95
N LEU A 121 -11.25 -2.84 -6.90
CA LEU A 121 -12.55 -2.34 -6.43
C LEU A 121 -12.48 -0.89 -5.97
N VAL A 122 -11.39 -0.48 -5.34
CA VAL A 122 -11.15 0.92 -4.94
C VAL A 122 -11.00 1.82 -6.16
N GLN A 123 -10.26 1.40 -7.19
CA GLN A 123 -10.14 2.15 -8.44
C GLN A 123 -11.49 2.31 -9.15
N ILE A 124 -12.32 1.26 -9.16
CA ILE A 124 -13.68 1.32 -9.69
C ILE A 124 -14.52 2.31 -8.89
N LEU A 125 -14.44 2.30 -7.55
CA LEU A 125 -15.14 3.27 -6.70
C LEU A 125 -14.74 4.72 -7.00
N GLU A 126 -13.45 4.98 -7.21
CA GLU A 126 -12.95 6.31 -7.57
C GLU A 126 -13.51 6.78 -8.94
N SER A 127 -13.51 5.88 -9.91
CA SER A 127 -14.08 6.16 -11.23
C SER A 127 -15.61 6.43 -11.16
N LEU A 128 -16.32 5.65 -10.36
CA LEU A 128 -17.76 5.82 -10.14
C LEU A 128 -18.08 7.13 -9.42
N ASP A 129 -17.27 7.52 -8.45
CA ASP A 129 -17.43 8.79 -7.73
C ASP A 129 -17.27 9.97 -8.69
N GLN A 130 -16.19 9.96 -9.47
CA GLN A 130 -15.95 10.99 -10.48
C GLN A 130 -17.12 11.11 -11.48
N LEU A 131 -17.57 9.99 -12.07
CA LEU A 131 -18.68 9.98 -13.01
C LEU A 131 -20.01 10.43 -12.37
N SER A 132 -20.25 10.01 -11.12
CA SER A 132 -21.43 10.42 -10.35
C SER A 132 -21.47 11.93 -10.17
N MET A 133 -20.32 12.56 -9.85
CA MET A 133 -20.18 14.00 -9.72
C MET A 133 -20.37 14.72 -11.07
N GLU A 134 -19.73 14.26 -12.14
CA GLU A 134 -19.82 14.84 -13.48
C GLU A 134 -21.27 14.80 -14.00
N MET A 135 -21.96 13.67 -13.84
CA MET A 135 -23.32 13.46 -14.29
C MET A 135 -24.38 13.99 -13.31
N LYS A 136 -23.99 14.41 -12.10
CA LYS A 136 -24.89 14.79 -11.00
C LYS A 136 -25.94 13.72 -10.71
N ARG A 137 -25.54 12.45 -10.72
CA ARG A 137 -26.39 11.27 -10.49
C ARG A 137 -25.82 10.41 -9.37
N LYS A 138 -26.71 9.71 -8.66
CA LYS A 138 -26.29 8.68 -7.71
C LYS A 138 -25.65 7.49 -8.41
N ILE A 139 -24.76 6.80 -7.70
CA ILE A 139 -24.20 5.53 -8.17
C ILE A 139 -25.32 4.50 -8.21
N THR A 140 -25.53 3.94 -9.39
CA THR A 140 -26.57 2.93 -9.68
C THR A 140 -25.97 1.80 -10.50
N ILE A 141 -26.64 0.63 -10.55
CA ILE A 141 -26.17 -0.50 -11.36
C ILE A 141 -25.95 -0.13 -12.84
N PRO A 142 -26.83 0.66 -13.51
CA PRO A 142 -26.52 1.14 -14.87
C PRO A 142 -25.21 1.91 -14.96
N LEU A 143 -24.89 2.80 -14.00
CA LEU A 143 -23.64 3.55 -14.01
C LEU A 143 -22.43 2.62 -13.77
N ILE A 144 -22.57 1.61 -12.91
CA ILE A 144 -21.51 0.62 -12.68
C ILE A 144 -21.18 -0.14 -13.98
N LYS A 145 -22.18 -0.49 -14.78
CA LYS A 145 -21.97 -1.19 -16.07
C LYS A 145 -21.21 -0.38 -17.11
N GLU A 146 -21.12 0.93 -16.95
CA GLU A 146 -20.34 1.81 -17.84
C GLU A 146 -18.84 1.81 -17.46
N VAL A 147 -18.51 1.34 -16.24
CA VAL A 147 -17.14 1.42 -15.68
C VAL A 147 -16.43 0.06 -15.67
N ILE A 148 -17.20 -1.06 -15.58
CA ILE A 148 -16.65 -2.43 -15.47
C ILE A 148 -16.65 -3.18 -16.82
#